data_14dee1554f7553c09386bf0a541ba844
#
_entry.id   14dee1554f7553c09386bf0a541ba844
#
_cell.length_a   1.000
_cell.length_b   1.000
_cell.length_c   1.000
_cell.angle_alpha   90.00
_cell.angle_beta   90.00
_cell.angle_gamma   90.00
#
_symmetry.space_group_name_H-M   'P 1'
#
loop_
_entity.id
_entity.type
_entity.pdbx_description
1 polymer ?
#
loop_
_entity_poly.entity_id
_entity_poly.type
_entity_poly.pdbx_seq_one_letter_code
_entity_poly.pdbx_strand_id
1 'polypeptide(L)'
;MSLDTTGTILTISDGAEVMPFYSARGLKQTLDPIDQSNVQRTTVNAQRVNLALPRFKKYQSIISASDVRPPLREDVWPGKIVTVGCAYVLFYATSGGSPARTPVTGSQFTEGSFTFYRPSIVFMIGKPQGAFEEWEAGLSWSVPMVEA
;
A
#
# COMPACT_ATOMS: atom_id res chain seq x y z
N MET A 1 19.36 -7.70 1.74
CA MET A 1 18.06 -7.63 2.46
C MET A 1 17.65 -9.05 2.81
N SER A 2 17.43 -9.29 4.08
CA SER A 2 16.89 -10.57 4.53
C SER A 2 15.37 -10.54 4.39
N LEU A 3 14.83 -11.46 3.59
CA LEU A 3 13.38 -11.66 3.51
C LEU A 3 12.98 -12.66 4.60
N ASP A 4 12.14 -12.21 5.52
CA ASP A 4 11.51 -13.14 6.43
C ASP A 4 10.41 -13.90 5.67
N THR A 5 10.65 -15.19 5.46
CA THR A 5 9.72 -16.05 4.72
C THR A 5 8.63 -16.66 5.62
N THR A 6 8.66 -16.39 6.90
CA THR A 6 7.72 -16.97 7.87
C THR A 6 6.46 -16.15 8.08
N GLY A 7 6.42 -14.90 7.59
CA GLY A 7 5.29 -14.00 7.77
C GLY A 7 5.24 -12.92 6.69
N THR A 8 4.39 -11.94 6.91
CA THR A 8 4.28 -10.79 6.00
C THR A 8 5.26 -9.69 6.39
N ILE A 9 5.82 -9.01 5.39
CA ILE A 9 6.65 -7.83 5.59
C ILE A 9 5.83 -6.54 5.67
N LEU A 10 4.54 -6.62 5.32
CA LEU A 10 3.63 -5.49 5.41
C LEU A 10 3.21 -5.27 6.86
N THR A 11 3.23 -4.02 7.30
CA THR A 11 2.79 -3.65 8.64
C THR A 11 1.70 -2.60 8.57
N ILE A 12 0.72 -2.69 9.46
CA ILE A 12 -0.33 -1.69 9.65
C ILE A 12 -0.29 -1.29 11.12
N SER A 13 -0.11 0.01 11.39
CA SER A 13 -0.03 0.49 12.76
C SER A 13 -0.87 1.75 12.97
N ASP A 14 -1.44 1.84 14.16
CA ASP A 14 -2.11 3.03 14.67
C ASP A 14 -1.61 3.28 16.10
N GLY A 15 -0.31 3.63 16.21
CA GLY A 15 0.39 3.69 17.48
C GLY A 15 0.80 2.32 18.02
N ALA A 16 0.09 1.25 17.63
CA ALA A 16 0.41 -0.14 17.90
C ALA A 16 0.19 -0.96 16.64
N GLU A 17 0.81 -2.10 16.55
CA GLU A 17 0.66 -2.97 15.38
C GLU A 17 -0.75 -3.57 15.34
N VAL A 18 -1.44 -3.36 14.23
CA VAL A 18 -2.82 -3.81 14.02
C VAL A 18 -2.87 -5.18 13.35
N MET A 19 -1.90 -5.46 12.48
CA MET A 19 -1.85 -6.72 11.74
C MET A 19 -0.67 -7.57 12.22
N PRO A 20 -0.91 -8.77 12.78
CA PRO A 20 0.17 -9.67 13.15
C PRO A 20 1.01 -10.05 11.94
N PHE A 21 2.32 -10.14 12.11
CA PHE A 21 3.23 -10.46 11.00
C PHE A 21 2.97 -11.83 10.36
N TYR A 22 2.34 -12.74 11.09
CA TYR A 22 1.96 -14.06 10.58
C TYR A 22 0.55 -14.12 10.01
N SER A 23 -0.10 -12.98 9.89
CA SER A 23 -1.52 -12.89 9.56
C SER A 23 -1.83 -13.32 8.13
N ALA A 24 -0.90 -13.13 7.21
CA ALA A 24 -1.13 -13.43 5.81
C ALA A 24 0.14 -13.97 5.16
N ARG A 25 -0.02 -15.07 4.45
CA ARG A 25 0.95 -15.55 3.48
C ARG A 25 0.41 -15.25 2.08
N GLY A 26 1.29 -14.92 1.16
CA GLY A 26 0.85 -14.58 -0.18
C GLY A 26 0.01 -13.31 -0.23
N LEU A 27 0.27 -12.39 0.68
CA LEU A 27 -0.39 -11.09 0.71
C LEU A 27 -0.14 -10.34 -0.58
N LYS A 28 -1.19 -9.78 -1.15
CA LYS A 28 -1.13 -8.98 -2.35
C LYS A 28 -1.45 -7.53 -2.00
N GLN A 29 -0.57 -6.63 -2.42
CA GLN A 29 -0.80 -5.20 -2.31
C GLN A 29 -0.73 -4.56 -3.67
N THR A 30 -1.70 -3.69 -3.97
CA THR A 30 -1.66 -2.79 -5.12
C THR A 30 -1.35 -1.39 -4.64
N LEU A 31 -0.68 -0.60 -5.48
CA LEU A 31 -0.37 0.79 -5.18
C LEU A 31 -0.56 1.59 -6.46
N ASP A 32 -1.68 2.25 -6.58
CA ASP A 32 -2.08 2.97 -7.79
C ASP A 32 -2.33 4.43 -7.48
N PRO A 33 -2.17 5.35 -8.46
CA PRO A 33 -2.61 6.73 -8.30
C PRO A 33 -4.12 6.81 -8.07
N ILE A 34 -4.55 7.78 -7.28
CA ILE A 34 -5.99 8.04 -7.10
C ILE A 34 -6.59 8.64 -8.38
N ASP A 35 -7.91 8.50 -8.55
CA ASP A 35 -8.58 8.98 -9.75
C ASP A 35 -8.43 10.50 -9.95
N GLN A 36 -8.41 11.26 -8.86
CA GLN A 36 -8.23 12.71 -8.90
C GLN A 36 -6.84 13.13 -9.40
N SER A 37 -5.87 12.23 -9.42
CA SER A 37 -4.55 12.50 -10.01
C SER A 37 -4.52 12.30 -11.51
N ASN A 38 -5.56 11.73 -12.09
CA ASN A 38 -5.65 11.44 -13.52
C ASN A 38 -6.73 12.29 -14.17
N VAL A 39 -6.48 13.59 -14.25
CA VAL A 39 -7.38 14.54 -14.93
C VAL A 39 -6.71 15.00 -16.22
N GLN A 40 -6.91 14.22 -17.27
CA GLN A 40 -6.35 14.50 -18.59
C GLN A 40 -7.47 14.81 -19.58
N ARG A 41 -7.25 15.81 -20.41
CA ARG A 41 -8.19 16.21 -21.46
C ARG A 41 -7.46 16.30 -22.78
N THR A 42 -8.18 16.06 -23.86
CA THR A 42 -7.66 16.22 -25.21
C THR A 42 -8.22 17.53 -25.77
N THR A 43 -7.35 18.39 -26.28
CA THR A 43 -7.73 19.64 -26.89
C THR A 43 -8.26 19.39 -28.30
N VAL A 44 -8.85 20.43 -28.91
CA VAL A 44 -9.33 20.40 -30.31
C VAL A 44 -8.21 20.00 -31.29
N ASN A 45 -6.96 20.35 -30.96
CA ASN A 45 -5.80 20.03 -31.80
C ASN A 45 -5.18 18.65 -31.44
N ALA A 46 -5.94 17.81 -30.78
CA ALA A 46 -5.52 16.47 -30.36
C ALA A 46 -4.33 16.44 -29.37
N GLN A 47 -4.02 17.54 -28.71
CA GLN A 47 -3.04 17.58 -27.65
C GLN A 47 -3.66 17.15 -26.33
N ARG A 48 -2.92 16.34 -25.57
CA ARG A 48 -3.33 15.95 -24.21
C ARG A 48 -2.79 16.96 -23.20
N VAL A 49 -3.68 17.39 -22.31
CA VAL A 49 -3.35 18.34 -21.25
C VAL A 49 -3.66 17.70 -19.90
N ASN A 50 -2.73 17.82 -18.96
CA ASN A 50 -2.91 17.37 -17.59
C ASN A 50 -3.48 18.53 -16.77
N LEU A 51 -4.70 18.36 -16.29
CA LEU A 51 -5.40 19.33 -15.45
C LEU A 51 -5.38 18.95 -13.96
N ALA A 52 -4.70 17.86 -13.61
CA ALA A 52 -4.61 17.44 -12.23
C ALA A 52 -3.75 18.41 -11.40
N LEU A 53 -4.21 18.70 -10.18
CA LEU A 53 -3.45 19.53 -9.25
C LEU A 53 -2.40 18.68 -8.55
N PRO A 54 -1.18 19.21 -8.29
CA PRO A 54 -0.12 18.44 -7.64
C PRO A 54 -0.48 17.91 -6.25
N ARG A 55 -1.41 18.57 -5.55
CA ARG A 55 -1.88 18.12 -4.23
C ARG A 55 -2.64 16.79 -4.28
N PHE A 56 -3.12 16.38 -5.44
CA PHE A 56 -3.79 15.10 -5.64
C PHE A 56 -2.83 13.99 -6.09
N LYS A 57 -1.53 14.22 -6.04
CA LYS A 57 -0.52 13.19 -6.30
C LYS A 57 -0.44 12.25 -5.09
N LYS A 58 -1.41 11.38 -4.99
CA LYS A 58 -1.58 10.45 -3.88
C LYS A 58 -1.81 9.04 -4.41
N TYR A 59 -1.58 8.06 -3.55
CA TYR A 59 -1.79 6.66 -3.87
C TYR A 59 -3.06 6.12 -3.24
N GLN A 60 -3.64 5.13 -3.89
CA GLN A 60 -4.62 4.24 -3.32
C GLN A 60 -4.05 2.84 -3.31
N SER A 61 -4.42 2.06 -2.32
CA SER A 61 -3.89 0.72 -2.14
C SER A 61 -5.02 -0.23 -1.79
N ILE A 62 -4.91 -1.46 -2.27
CA ILE A 62 -5.77 -2.55 -1.83
C ILE A 62 -4.86 -3.66 -1.33
N ILE A 63 -5.03 -4.05 -0.08
CA ILE A 63 -4.32 -5.15 0.53
C ILE A 63 -5.28 -6.32 0.60
N SER A 64 -4.92 -7.44 0.04
CA SER A 64 -5.75 -8.64 0.03
C SER A 64 -4.93 -9.89 0.31
N ALA A 65 -5.58 -10.87 0.90
CA ALA A 65 -5.02 -12.19 1.11
C ALA A 65 -6.13 -13.23 1.21
N SER A 66 -5.79 -14.45 0.88
CA SER A 66 -6.66 -15.60 1.07
C SER A 66 -5.96 -16.58 2.01
N ASP A 67 -5.85 -16.20 3.26
CA ASP A 67 -5.12 -16.99 4.23
C ASP A 67 -5.62 -16.76 5.66
N VAL A 68 -4.84 -17.11 6.60
CA VAL A 68 -5.10 -17.59 7.94
C VAL A 68 -5.86 -16.61 8.82
N ARG A 69 -5.54 -15.34 8.81
CA ARG A 69 -6.18 -14.36 9.71
C ARG A 69 -6.25 -12.97 9.10
N PRO A 70 -7.40 -12.29 9.20
CA PRO A 70 -7.49 -10.88 8.82
C PRO A 70 -6.85 -9.98 9.87
N PRO A 71 -6.55 -8.70 9.54
CA PRO A 71 -6.25 -7.69 10.54
C PRO A 71 -7.39 -7.54 11.56
N LEU A 72 -7.07 -6.95 12.72
CA LEU A 72 -8.08 -6.68 13.75
C LEU A 72 -9.19 -5.79 13.19
N ARG A 73 -10.41 -6.32 13.12
CA ARG A 73 -11.51 -5.64 12.44
C ARG A 73 -11.88 -4.31 13.06
N GLU A 74 -11.89 -4.24 14.38
CA GLU A 74 -12.26 -3.01 15.08
C GLU A 74 -11.21 -1.91 14.90
N ASP A 75 -9.97 -2.28 14.66
CA ASP A 75 -8.87 -1.34 14.43
C ASP A 75 -8.71 -0.98 12.95
N VAL A 76 -9.29 -1.78 12.05
CA VAL A 76 -9.31 -1.54 10.61
C VAL A 76 -10.72 -1.14 10.20
N TRP A 77 -11.19 -0.01 10.71
CA TRP A 77 -12.54 0.48 10.48
C TRP A 77 -12.55 1.60 9.42
N PRO A 78 -13.62 1.73 8.61
CA PRO A 78 -13.71 2.80 7.62
C PRO A 78 -13.51 4.19 8.24
N GLY A 79 -12.67 4.99 7.60
CA GLY A 79 -12.36 6.35 8.05
C GLY A 79 -11.20 6.44 9.03
N LYS A 80 -10.69 5.33 9.51
CA LYS A 80 -9.54 5.34 10.43
C LYS A 80 -8.25 5.61 9.66
N ILE A 81 -7.37 6.40 10.26
CA ILE A 81 -6.06 6.73 9.69
C ILE A 81 -5.02 5.80 10.31
N VAL A 82 -4.27 5.11 9.46
CA VAL A 82 -3.22 4.18 9.88
C VAL A 82 -1.95 4.43 9.08
N THR A 83 -0.82 4.05 9.64
CA THR A 83 0.46 4.05 8.93
C THR A 83 0.73 2.65 8.42
N VAL A 84 0.97 2.53 7.12
CA VAL A 84 1.22 1.24 6.47
C VAL A 84 2.65 1.19 5.99
N GLY A 85 3.41 0.22 6.50
CA GLY A 85 4.70 -0.15 5.92
C GLY A 85 4.44 -1.09 4.75
N CYS A 86 4.49 -0.55 3.54
CA CYS A 86 4.06 -1.26 2.34
C CYS A 86 4.98 -2.44 1.99
N ALA A 87 4.40 -3.46 1.38
CA ALA A 87 5.17 -4.53 0.74
C ALA A 87 5.60 -4.14 -0.68
N TYR A 88 4.93 -3.18 -1.28
CA TYR A 88 5.25 -2.67 -2.61
C TYR A 88 6.58 -1.92 -2.58
N VAL A 89 7.42 -2.15 -3.58
CA VAL A 89 8.76 -1.55 -3.65
C VAL A 89 8.76 -0.39 -4.63
N LEU A 90 9.17 0.77 -4.15
CA LEU A 90 9.45 1.94 -4.98
C LEU A 90 10.97 2.10 -5.13
N PHE A 91 11.39 2.87 -6.11
CA PHE A 91 12.81 3.13 -6.31
C PHE A 91 13.05 4.53 -6.86
N TYR A 92 14.27 5.00 -6.69
CA TYR A 92 14.72 6.28 -7.24
C TYR A 92 16.19 6.15 -7.69
N ALA A 93 16.63 7.10 -8.54
CA ALA A 93 18.01 7.15 -8.98
C ALA A 93 18.92 7.48 -7.79
N THR A 94 19.93 6.66 -7.55
CA THR A 94 20.86 6.85 -6.42
C THR A 94 21.59 8.19 -6.50
N SER A 95 21.95 8.62 -7.70
CA SER A 95 22.58 9.93 -7.93
C SER A 95 21.54 10.95 -8.33
N GLY A 96 21.33 11.96 -7.49
CA GLY A 96 20.44 13.08 -7.77
C GLY A 96 18.95 12.81 -7.52
N GLY A 97 18.58 11.62 -7.11
CA GLY A 97 17.22 11.27 -6.75
C GLY A 97 16.95 11.31 -5.24
N SER A 98 15.69 11.30 -4.88
CA SER A 98 15.25 11.21 -3.48
C SER A 98 13.99 10.36 -3.39
N PRO A 99 13.72 9.73 -2.24
CA PRO A 99 12.51 8.93 -2.08
C PRO A 99 11.27 9.81 -2.12
N ALA A 100 10.26 9.38 -2.87
CA ALA A 100 8.99 10.11 -2.97
C ALA A 100 8.13 9.99 -1.71
N ARG A 101 8.37 8.96 -0.94
CA ARG A 101 7.70 8.69 0.35
C ARG A 101 8.74 8.26 1.36
N THR A 102 8.38 8.34 2.64
CA THR A 102 9.28 7.94 3.73
C THR A 102 9.58 6.43 3.62
N PRO A 103 10.86 6.03 3.58
CA PRO A 103 11.20 4.61 3.56
C PRO A 103 10.91 3.94 4.89
N VAL A 104 10.49 2.67 4.84
CA VAL A 104 10.45 1.82 6.02
C VAL A 104 11.88 1.57 6.49
N THR A 105 12.13 1.70 7.79
CA THR A 105 13.46 1.53 8.38
C THR A 105 14.06 0.18 7.99
N GLY A 106 15.27 0.21 7.45
CA GLY A 106 16.01 -0.99 7.05
C GLY A 106 15.57 -1.62 5.73
N SER A 107 14.62 -1.01 5.01
CA SER A 107 14.14 -1.55 3.73
C SER A 107 14.94 -1.10 2.52
N GLN A 108 15.80 -0.10 2.68
CA GLN A 108 16.58 0.46 1.57
C GLN A 108 17.71 -0.47 1.15
N PHE A 109 17.86 -0.67 -0.15
CA PHE A 109 19.03 -1.30 -0.72
C PHE A 109 19.33 -0.72 -2.09
N THR A 110 20.61 -0.68 -2.45
CA THR A 110 21.08 -0.13 -3.71
C THR A 110 21.49 -1.25 -4.64
N GLU A 111 20.98 -1.20 -5.86
CA GLU A 111 21.35 -2.13 -6.91
C GLU A 111 21.62 -1.33 -8.21
N GLY A 112 22.86 -1.36 -8.66
CA GLY A 112 23.27 -0.56 -9.83
C GLY A 112 23.12 0.92 -9.59
N SER A 113 22.40 1.60 -10.46
CA SER A 113 22.19 3.05 -10.41
C SER A 113 20.92 3.44 -9.65
N PHE A 114 20.24 2.49 -9.00
CA PHE A 114 18.97 2.73 -8.35
C PHE A 114 18.99 2.27 -6.89
N THR A 115 18.27 3.00 -6.06
CA THR A 115 18.02 2.62 -4.67
C THR A 115 16.55 2.26 -4.52
N PHE A 116 16.31 1.05 -4.03
CA PHE A 116 14.97 0.50 -3.80
C PHE A 116 14.59 0.62 -2.34
N TYR A 117 13.30 0.84 -2.07
CA TYR A 117 12.80 0.92 -0.71
C TYR A 117 11.32 0.54 -0.67
N ARG A 118 10.86 0.13 0.50
CA ARG A 118 9.43 -0.04 0.76
C ARG A 118 8.90 1.23 1.42
N PRO A 119 7.87 1.89 0.86
CA PRO A 119 7.39 3.13 1.43
C PRO A 119 6.56 2.92 2.70
N SER A 120 6.64 3.87 3.62
CA SER A 120 5.74 3.99 4.76
C SER A 120 4.78 5.13 4.48
N ILE A 121 3.50 4.81 4.30
CA ILE A 121 2.49 5.77 3.87
C ILE A 121 1.36 5.79 4.88
N VAL A 122 0.83 6.99 5.14
CA VAL A 122 -0.35 7.17 5.98
C VAL A 122 -1.58 7.08 5.11
N PHE A 123 -2.43 6.11 5.40
CA PHE A 123 -3.66 5.86 4.66
C PHE A 123 -4.90 6.05 5.53
N MET A 124 -5.98 6.45 4.89
CA MET A 124 -7.33 6.37 5.46
C MET A 124 -8.00 5.10 4.94
N ILE A 125 -8.50 4.29 5.85
CA ILE A 125 -9.11 3.00 5.50
C ILE A 125 -10.48 3.22 4.87
N GLY A 126 -10.73 2.53 3.77
CA GLY A 126 -12.04 2.45 3.14
C GLY A 126 -12.90 1.40 3.79
N LYS A 127 -13.65 0.64 3.01
CA LYS A 127 -14.54 -0.41 3.51
C LYS A 127 -13.85 -1.76 3.45
N PRO A 128 -13.36 -2.31 4.56
CA PRO A 128 -12.78 -3.65 4.58
C PRO A 128 -13.82 -4.70 4.23
N GLN A 129 -13.42 -5.72 3.52
CA GLN A 129 -14.26 -6.85 3.15
C GLN A 129 -13.60 -8.13 3.61
N GLY A 130 -14.44 -9.09 4.02
CA GLY A 130 -13.95 -10.40 4.41
C GLY A 130 -15.03 -11.44 4.18
N ALA A 131 -14.61 -12.64 3.83
CA ALA A 131 -15.48 -13.77 3.65
C ALA A 131 -14.87 -14.99 4.34
N PHE A 132 -15.71 -15.74 5.02
CA PHE A 132 -15.34 -16.99 5.67
C PHE A 132 -16.24 -18.11 5.13
N GLU A 133 -15.63 -19.16 4.66
CA GLU A 133 -16.35 -20.33 4.19
C GLU A 133 -16.20 -21.46 5.21
N GLU A 134 -17.33 -21.80 5.84
CA GLU A 134 -17.36 -22.78 6.93
C GLU A 134 -16.93 -24.18 6.47
N TRP A 135 -17.37 -24.57 5.28
CA TRP A 135 -17.21 -25.92 4.75
C TRP A 135 -15.76 -26.25 4.38
N GLU A 136 -15.05 -25.27 3.80
CA GLU A 136 -13.65 -25.43 3.40
C GLU A 136 -12.68 -24.71 4.34
N ALA A 137 -13.20 -24.09 5.38
CA ALA A 137 -12.42 -23.22 6.28
C ALA A 137 -11.61 -22.15 5.54
N GLY A 138 -12.12 -21.74 4.37
CA GLY A 138 -11.49 -20.71 3.55
C GLY A 138 -11.75 -19.32 4.12
N LEU A 139 -10.71 -18.52 4.22
CA LEU A 139 -10.79 -17.14 4.67
C LEU A 139 -10.14 -16.24 3.62
N SER A 140 -10.90 -15.28 3.11
CA SER A 140 -10.39 -14.25 2.24
C SER A 140 -10.75 -12.87 2.80
N TRP A 141 -9.87 -11.89 2.60
CA TRP A 141 -10.12 -10.54 3.05
C TRP A 141 -9.43 -9.53 2.16
N SER A 142 -9.97 -8.32 2.15
CA SER A 142 -9.36 -7.19 1.45
C SER A 142 -9.63 -5.90 2.22
N VAL A 143 -8.65 -5.01 2.19
CA VAL A 143 -8.73 -3.69 2.83
C VAL A 143 -8.34 -2.65 1.79
N PRO A 144 -9.31 -1.89 1.24
CA PRO A 144 -9.01 -0.75 0.41
C PRO A 144 -8.65 0.46 1.27
N MET A 145 -7.72 1.27 0.80
CA MET A 145 -7.28 2.45 1.52
C MET A 145 -6.79 3.51 0.55
N VAL A 146 -6.86 4.77 0.97
CA VAL A 146 -6.42 5.92 0.18
C VAL A 146 -5.48 6.76 1.03
N GLU A 147 -4.40 7.23 0.44
CA GLU A 147 -3.43 8.09 1.13
C GLU A 147 -4.12 9.32 1.71
N ALA A 148 -3.89 9.54 2.98
CA ALA A 148 -4.49 10.63 3.71
C ALA A 148 -3.95 12.00 3.32
#